data_d1369ad946c45a0a6e98313921e29e2f
#
_entry.id   d1369ad946c45a0a6e98313921e29e2f
#
_cell.length_a   1.000
_cell.length_b   1.000
_cell.length_c   1.000
_cell.angle_alpha   90.00
_cell.angle_beta   90.00
_cell.angle_gamma   90.00
#
_symmetry.space_group_name_H-M   'P 1'
#
loop_
_entity.id
_entity.type
_entity.pdbx_description
1 polymer ?
#
loop_
_entity_poly.entity_id
_entity_poly.type
_entity_poly.pdbx_seq_one_letter_code
_entity_poly.pdbx_strand_id
1 'polypeptide(L)'
;MKKLPKLFFKALGIILLLAITYKMADSALDVYNNFVYDKAVLRATPYGYISLLKDPNNYTESEAEVKGGDFVYVENWESASNERVVFAKVKSKFSSGYVNKRLLVQANLNVMPILSVIMLALMLVFLVRWFYLKINQNYSLKIK
;
A
#
# COMPACT_ATOMS: atom_id res chain seq x y z
N MET A 1 42.65 -11.17 -6.76
CA MET A 1 41.27 -10.65 -6.50
C MET A 1 40.28 -11.80 -6.68
N LYS A 2 39.68 -12.28 -5.58
CA LYS A 2 38.69 -13.38 -5.62
C LYS A 2 37.50 -12.95 -6.44
N LYS A 3 37.14 -13.69 -7.47
CA LYS A 3 35.92 -13.51 -8.26
C LYS A 3 34.74 -13.69 -7.28
N LEU A 4 34.20 -12.60 -6.74
CA LEU A 4 32.89 -12.65 -6.08
C LEU A 4 31.94 -13.33 -7.06
N PRO A 5 31.30 -14.40 -6.65
CA PRO A 5 30.77 -15.34 -7.61
C PRO A 5 29.63 -14.67 -8.41
N LYS A 6 29.63 -14.92 -9.71
CA LYS A 6 28.52 -14.54 -10.62
C LYS A 6 27.13 -14.91 -10.04
N LEU A 7 27.12 -15.88 -9.13
CA LEU A 7 25.96 -16.32 -8.36
C LEU A 7 25.43 -15.22 -7.43
N PHE A 8 26.32 -14.47 -6.75
CA PHE A 8 25.93 -13.39 -5.85
C PHE A 8 25.19 -12.25 -6.58
N PHE A 9 25.70 -11.82 -7.74
CA PHE A 9 25.04 -10.80 -8.55
C PHE A 9 23.71 -11.26 -9.15
N LYS A 10 23.60 -12.57 -9.49
CA LYS A 10 22.34 -13.13 -9.94
C LYS A 10 21.31 -13.17 -8.80
N ALA A 11 21.70 -13.62 -7.61
CA ALA A 11 20.85 -13.65 -6.44
C ALA A 11 20.39 -12.24 -6.04
N LEU A 12 21.28 -11.25 -6.04
CA LEU A 12 20.94 -9.86 -5.75
C LEU A 12 19.94 -9.29 -6.77
N GLY A 13 20.11 -9.59 -8.06
CA GLY A 13 19.19 -9.17 -9.11
C GLY A 13 17.78 -9.76 -8.94
N ILE A 14 17.69 -11.04 -8.55
CA ILE A 14 16.41 -11.70 -8.27
C ILE A 14 15.72 -11.07 -7.05
N ILE A 15 16.47 -10.83 -5.97
CA ILE A 15 15.94 -10.22 -4.75
C ILE A 15 15.40 -8.80 -5.07
N LEU A 16 16.16 -8.00 -5.84
CA LEU A 16 15.75 -6.67 -6.24
C LEU A 16 14.47 -6.70 -7.09
N LEU A 17 14.39 -7.65 -8.03
CA LEU A 17 13.21 -7.82 -8.88
C LEU A 17 11.97 -8.19 -8.07
N LEU A 18 12.11 -9.11 -7.12
CA LEU A 18 11.03 -9.48 -6.19
C LEU A 18 10.58 -8.31 -5.33
N ALA A 19 11.53 -7.52 -4.79
CA ALA A 19 11.22 -6.34 -3.99
C ALA A 19 10.47 -5.27 -4.79
N ILE A 20 10.86 -5.02 -6.04
CA ILE A 20 10.16 -4.07 -6.93
C ILE A 20 8.76 -4.58 -7.25
N THR A 21 8.60 -5.86 -7.59
CA THR A 21 7.29 -6.45 -7.90
C THR A 21 6.34 -6.38 -6.71
N TYR A 22 6.85 -6.67 -5.51
CA TYR A 22 6.07 -6.53 -4.27
C TYR A 22 5.60 -5.08 -4.05
N LYS A 23 6.51 -4.11 -4.20
CA LYS A 23 6.19 -2.68 -4.05
C LYS A 23 5.21 -2.19 -5.12
N MET A 24 5.30 -2.70 -6.35
CA MET A 24 4.32 -2.39 -7.41
C MET A 24 2.93 -2.90 -7.05
N ALA A 25 2.82 -4.13 -6.55
CA ALA A 25 1.54 -4.70 -6.12
C ALA A 25 0.93 -3.89 -4.96
N ASP A 26 1.73 -3.51 -3.96
CA ASP A 26 1.32 -2.69 -2.82
C ASP A 26 0.81 -1.31 -3.29
N SER A 27 1.56 -0.64 -4.17
CA SER A 27 1.16 0.67 -4.71
C SER A 27 -0.06 0.58 -5.65
N ALA A 28 -0.20 -0.50 -6.41
CA ALA A 28 -1.36 -0.72 -7.26
C ALA A 28 -2.65 -0.91 -6.43
N LEU A 29 -2.55 -1.59 -5.28
CA LEU A 29 -3.67 -1.73 -4.36
C LEU A 29 -4.09 -0.37 -3.79
N ASP A 30 -3.14 0.49 -3.43
CA ASP A 30 -3.43 1.84 -2.97
C ASP A 30 -4.07 2.70 -4.06
N VAL A 31 -3.61 2.58 -5.31
CA VAL A 31 -4.24 3.23 -6.47
C VAL A 31 -5.68 2.76 -6.64
N TYR A 32 -5.91 1.44 -6.63
CA TYR A 32 -7.25 0.87 -6.73
C TYR A 32 -8.17 1.39 -5.62
N ASN A 33 -7.73 1.35 -4.37
CA ASN A 33 -8.52 1.82 -3.24
C ASN A 33 -8.84 3.33 -3.35
N ASN A 34 -7.90 4.15 -3.85
CA ASN A 34 -8.12 5.59 -4.07
C ASN A 34 -9.19 5.88 -5.15
N PHE A 35 -9.41 4.97 -6.11
CA PHE A 35 -10.43 5.13 -7.15
C PHE A 35 -11.80 4.57 -6.74
N VAL A 36 -11.81 3.55 -5.89
CA VAL A 36 -13.04 2.82 -5.50
C VAL A 36 -13.68 3.42 -4.25
N TYR A 37 -12.85 3.95 -3.35
CA TYR A 37 -13.29 4.44 -2.04
C TYR A 37 -12.87 5.89 -1.82
N ASP A 38 -13.67 6.62 -1.06
CA ASP A 38 -13.29 7.93 -0.56
C ASP A 38 -12.12 7.80 0.44
N LYS A 39 -11.16 8.71 0.35
CA LYS A 39 -10.04 8.77 1.27
C LYS A 39 -10.32 9.72 2.41
N ALA A 40 -10.03 9.30 3.62
CA ALA A 40 -10.12 10.13 4.81
C ALA A 40 -8.87 9.99 5.69
N VAL A 41 -8.64 11.00 6.53
CA VAL A 41 -7.64 10.98 7.59
C VAL A 41 -8.35 10.81 8.92
N LEU A 42 -7.88 9.90 9.75
CA LEU A 42 -8.32 9.80 11.13
C LEU A 42 -7.77 10.97 11.94
N ARG A 43 -8.63 11.68 12.65
CA ARG A 43 -8.18 12.76 13.54
C ARG A 43 -7.25 12.21 14.60
N ALA A 44 -6.21 12.98 14.93
CA ALA A 44 -5.35 12.64 16.04
C ALA A 44 -6.16 12.65 17.35
N THR A 45 -5.99 11.63 18.16
CA THR A 45 -6.57 11.52 19.49
C THR A 45 -5.47 11.64 20.54
N PRO A 46 -5.79 12.06 21.79
CA PRO A 46 -4.81 12.09 22.85
C PRO A 46 -4.15 10.73 23.14
N TYR A 47 -4.84 9.65 22.84
CA TYR A 47 -4.36 8.27 23.02
C TYR A 47 -3.51 7.76 21.86
N GLY A 48 -3.43 8.51 20.75
CA GLY A 48 -2.64 8.17 19.57
C GLY A 48 -3.26 7.12 18.67
N TYR A 49 -4.21 6.31 19.13
CA TYR A 49 -4.86 5.24 18.35
C TYR A 49 -6.37 5.37 18.41
N ILE A 50 -7.02 4.84 17.38
CA ILE A 50 -8.48 4.79 17.24
C ILE A 50 -8.84 3.33 16.95
N SER A 51 -9.73 2.77 17.76
CA SER A 51 -10.23 1.41 17.57
C SER A 51 -11.27 1.40 16.45
N LEU A 52 -11.08 0.51 15.49
CA LEU A 52 -12.10 0.16 14.51
C LEU A 52 -13.01 -0.89 15.14
N LEU A 53 -14.28 -0.56 15.30
CA LEU A 53 -15.26 -1.47 15.90
C LEU A 53 -15.65 -2.55 14.91
N LYS A 54 -15.85 -3.77 15.39
CA LYS A 54 -16.40 -4.86 14.61
C LYS A 54 -17.90 -4.68 14.34
N ASP A 55 -18.61 -4.21 15.37
CA ASP A 55 -20.04 -3.90 15.31
C ASP A 55 -20.25 -2.47 15.87
N PRO A 56 -20.92 -1.57 15.15
CA PRO A 56 -21.19 -0.21 15.61
C PRO A 56 -22.08 -0.16 16.87
N ASN A 57 -22.79 -1.23 17.19
CA ASN A 57 -23.60 -1.33 18.40
C ASN A 57 -22.85 -1.93 19.60
N ASN A 58 -21.68 -2.50 19.37
CA ASN A 58 -20.87 -3.12 20.42
C ASN A 58 -19.50 -2.42 20.51
N TYR A 59 -19.36 -1.51 21.46
CA TYR A 59 -18.14 -0.72 21.70
C TYR A 59 -17.00 -1.51 22.36
N THR A 60 -17.26 -2.73 22.81
CA THR A 60 -16.25 -3.54 23.51
C THR A 60 -15.43 -4.41 22.54
N GLU A 61 -15.92 -4.64 21.32
CA GLU A 61 -15.23 -5.45 20.32
C GLU A 61 -14.59 -4.57 19.26
N SER A 62 -13.27 -4.47 19.30
CA SER A 62 -12.49 -3.84 18.24
C SER A 62 -11.92 -4.88 17.29
N GLU A 63 -11.99 -4.62 15.99
CA GLU A 63 -11.36 -5.44 14.95
C GLU A 63 -9.86 -5.10 14.84
N ALA A 64 -9.53 -3.84 14.96
CA ALA A 64 -8.17 -3.33 14.85
C ALA A 64 -8.01 -1.96 15.48
N GLU A 65 -6.77 -1.56 15.69
CA GLU A 65 -6.39 -0.21 16.07
C GLU A 65 -5.64 0.47 14.92
N VAL A 66 -6.02 1.70 14.63
CA VAL A 66 -5.39 2.54 13.60
C VAL A 66 -4.88 3.81 14.25
N LYS A 67 -3.70 4.23 13.88
CA LYS A 67 -3.08 5.43 14.45
C LYS A 67 -3.81 6.69 14.00
N GLY A 68 -4.03 7.62 14.92
CA GLY A 68 -4.51 8.95 14.57
C GLY A 68 -3.54 9.66 13.63
N GLY A 69 -4.07 10.27 12.58
CA GLY A 69 -3.30 10.86 11.49
C GLY A 69 -3.11 9.93 10.29
N ASP A 70 -3.34 8.62 10.43
CA ASP A 70 -3.24 7.69 9.31
C ASP A 70 -4.42 7.84 8.35
N PHE A 71 -4.15 7.46 7.10
CA PHE A 71 -5.17 7.41 6.07
C PHE A 71 -5.97 6.12 6.15
N VAL A 72 -7.27 6.26 5.92
CA VAL A 72 -8.22 5.15 5.75
C VAL A 72 -9.06 5.38 4.49
N TYR A 73 -9.61 4.31 3.96
CA TYR A 73 -10.54 4.33 2.85
C TYR A 73 -11.95 4.15 3.38
N VAL A 74 -12.86 5.04 3.00
CA VAL A 74 -14.24 5.02 3.48
C VAL A 74 -15.11 4.25 2.50
N GLU A 75 -15.60 3.08 2.92
CA GLU A 75 -16.52 2.26 2.12
C GLU A 75 -17.93 2.84 2.14
N ASN A 76 -18.36 3.37 3.28
CA ASN A 76 -19.64 4.03 3.45
C ASN A 76 -19.57 5.04 4.59
N TRP A 77 -19.95 6.29 4.30
CA TRP A 77 -19.92 7.40 5.25
C TRP A 77 -21.00 7.33 6.32
N GLU A 78 -22.09 6.62 6.07
CA GLU A 78 -23.26 6.51 6.94
C GLU A 78 -23.73 5.06 6.99
N SER A 79 -22.86 4.18 7.44
CA SER A 79 -23.08 2.75 7.41
C SER A 79 -23.98 2.26 8.55
N ALA A 80 -23.94 2.94 9.67
CA ALA A 80 -24.80 2.65 10.82
C ALA A 80 -24.97 3.92 11.67
N SER A 81 -26.09 4.04 12.35
CA SER A 81 -26.33 5.11 13.31
C SER A 81 -27.00 4.54 14.55
N ASN A 82 -26.56 4.99 15.70
CA ASN A 82 -27.33 4.90 16.92
C ASN A 82 -27.84 6.32 17.28
N GLU A 83 -28.66 6.44 18.30
CA GLU A 83 -29.36 7.68 18.65
C GLU A 83 -28.46 8.95 18.73
N ARG A 84 -27.14 8.80 18.88
CA ARG A 84 -26.20 9.91 19.11
C ARG A 84 -24.99 9.94 18.18
N VAL A 85 -24.67 8.84 17.52
CA VAL A 85 -23.43 8.68 16.75
C VAL A 85 -23.68 8.05 15.40
N VAL A 86 -23.13 8.65 14.36
CA VAL A 86 -23.11 8.11 13.02
C VAL A 86 -21.76 7.45 12.80
N PHE A 87 -21.77 6.20 12.36
CA PHE A 87 -20.60 5.41 12.05
C PHE A 87 -20.38 5.32 10.56
N ALA A 88 -19.13 5.50 10.17
CA ALA A 88 -18.65 5.19 8.83
C ALA A 88 -17.96 3.83 8.84
N LYS A 89 -18.17 3.06 7.78
CA LYS A 89 -17.42 1.84 7.53
C LYS A 89 -16.15 2.20 6.80
N VAL A 90 -15.02 1.87 7.39
CA VAL A 90 -13.70 2.20 6.85
C VAL A 90 -12.84 0.95 6.69
N LYS A 91 -11.92 1.05 5.75
CA LYS A 91 -10.91 0.05 5.47
C LYS A 91 -9.53 0.66 5.67
N SER A 92 -8.73 0.06 6.51
CA SER A 92 -7.30 0.32 6.59
C SER A 92 -6.55 -0.64 5.67
N LYS A 93 -5.22 -0.60 5.67
CA LYS A 93 -4.40 -1.48 4.82
C LYS A 93 -4.65 -2.98 5.09
N PHE A 94 -4.94 -3.36 6.34
CA PHE A 94 -5.00 -4.76 6.77
C PHE A 94 -6.32 -5.16 7.45
N SER A 95 -7.21 -4.21 7.69
CA SER A 95 -8.44 -4.43 8.43
C SER A 95 -9.55 -3.51 7.97
N SER A 96 -10.77 -3.87 8.25
CA SER A 96 -11.95 -3.02 8.04
C SER A 96 -12.78 -2.99 9.32
N GLY A 97 -13.53 -1.91 9.53
CA GLY A 97 -14.37 -1.79 10.70
C GLY A 97 -15.13 -0.47 10.73
N TYR A 98 -15.80 -0.22 11.83
CA TYR A 98 -16.62 0.96 12.00
C TYR A 98 -15.90 1.99 12.88
N VAL A 99 -15.99 3.25 12.48
CA VAL A 99 -15.44 4.37 13.25
C VAL A 99 -16.45 5.50 13.30
N ASN A 100 -16.45 6.27 14.38
CA ASN A 100 -17.29 7.46 14.49
C ASN A 100 -16.95 8.43 13.34
N LYS A 101 -17.94 8.78 12.53
CA LYS A 101 -17.79 9.70 11.38
C LYS A 101 -17.14 11.03 11.75
N ARG A 102 -17.32 11.53 12.97
CA ARG A 102 -16.72 12.78 13.46
C ARG A 102 -15.19 12.71 13.57
N LEU A 103 -14.63 11.50 13.65
CA LEU A 103 -13.18 11.29 13.69
C LEU A 103 -12.55 11.26 12.29
N LEU A 104 -13.35 11.32 11.24
CA LEU A 104 -12.88 11.32 9.86
C LEU A 104 -12.83 12.75 9.30
N VAL A 105 -11.74 13.05 8.61
CA VAL A 105 -11.61 14.26 7.79
C VAL A 105 -11.40 13.81 6.36
N GLN A 106 -12.28 14.21 5.46
CA GLN A 106 -12.14 13.87 4.04
C GLN A 106 -10.80 14.39 3.51
N ALA A 107 -10.06 13.53 2.83
CA ALA A 107 -8.77 13.85 2.25
C ALA A 107 -8.89 13.97 0.72
N ASN A 108 -8.10 14.85 0.14
CA ASN A 108 -7.99 14.96 -1.30
C ASN A 108 -7.30 13.73 -1.90
N LEU A 109 -7.57 13.49 -3.19
CA LEU A 109 -6.94 12.41 -3.96
C LEU A 109 -5.40 12.51 -3.86
N ASN A 110 -4.77 11.46 -3.40
CA ASN A 110 -3.32 11.42 -3.34
C ASN A 110 -2.76 10.85 -4.65
N VAL A 111 -2.06 11.66 -5.42
CA VAL A 111 -1.43 11.24 -6.69
C VAL A 111 -0.12 10.46 -6.49
N MET A 112 0.44 10.45 -5.28
CA MET A 112 1.72 9.77 -5.00
C MET A 112 1.72 8.26 -5.29
N PRO A 113 0.67 7.48 -4.99
CA PRO A 113 0.62 6.07 -5.38
C PRO A 113 0.70 5.87 -6.89
N ILE A 114 0.04 6.73 -7.67
CA ILE A 114 0.05 6.67 -9.14
C ILE A 114 1.47 6.92 -9.67
N LEU A 115 2.13 7.97 -9.19
CA LEU A 115 3.53 8.25 -9.53
C LEU A 115 4.46 7.12 -9.13
N SER A 116 4.24 6.51 -7.95
CA SER A 116 5.02 5.36 -7.48
C SER A 116 4.90 4.16 -8.43
N VAL A 117 3.69 3.81 -8.88
CA VAL A 117 3.47 2.71 -9.84
C VAL A 117 4.19 2.99 -11.16
N ILE A 118 4.09 4.21 -11.69
CA ILE A 118 4.75 4.60 -12.94
C ILE A 118 6.28 4.48 -12.81
N MET A 119 6.85 5.02 -11.74
CA MET A 119 8.30 4.97 -11.50
C MET A 119 8.80 3.53 -11.35
N LEU A 120 8.08 2.69 -10.60
CA LEU A 120 8.44 1.28 -10.43
C LEU A 120 8.34 0.49 -11.75
N ALA A 121 7.33 0.78 -12.58
CA ALA A 121 7.20 0.18 -13.91
C ALA A 121 8.38 0.56 -14.81
N LEU A 122 8.79 1.84 -14.83
CA LEU A 122 9.95 2.29 -15.59
C LEU A 122 11.24 1.61 -15.10
N MET A 123 11.43 1.50 -13.79
CA MET A 123 12.59 0.77 -13.22
C MET A 123 12.60 -0.69 -13.65
N LEU A 124 11.44 -1.36 -13.65
CA LEU A 124 11.32 -2.76 -14.10
C LEU A 124 11.73 -2.92 -15.56
N VAL A 125 11.21 -2.05 -16.45
CA VAL A 125 11.56 -2.06 -17.88
C VAL A 125 13.07 -1.86 -18.08
N PHE A 126 13.66 -0.91 -17.34
CA PHE A 126 15.09 -0.63 -17.39
C PHE A 126 15.92 -1.85 -16.94
N LEU A 127 15.54 -2.50 -15.84
CA LEU A 127 16.21 -3.70 -15.33
C LEU A 127 16.14 -4.86 -16.31
N VAL A 128 14.96 -5.14 -16.87
CA VAL A 128 14.76 -6.21 -17.87
C VAL A 128 15.63 -5.95 -19.09
N ARG A 129 15.63 -4.71 -19.60
CA ARG A 129 16.48 -4.33 -20.74
C ARG A 129 17.97 -4.49 -20.43
N TRP A 130 18.40 -4.07 -19.24
CA TRP A 130 19.80 -4.18 -18.80
C TRP A 130 20.23 -5.66 -18.71
N PHE A 131 19.40 -6.53 -18.12
CA PHE A 131 19.65 -7.96 -18.07
C PHE A 131 19.74 -8.57 -19.49
N TYR A 132 18.81 -8.23 -20.36
CA TYR A 132 18.78 -8.71 -21.73
C TYR A 132 20.06 -8.34 -22.49
N LEU A 133 20.51 -7.11 -22.43
CA LEU A 133 21.74 -6.65 -23.06
C LEU A 133 22.98 -7.38 -22.51
N LYS A 134 23.03 -7.59 -21.20
CA LYS A 134 24.17 -8.26 -20.55
C LYS A 134 24.23 -9.76 -20.90
N ILE A 135 23.10 -10.41 -21.07
CA ILE A 135 23.04 -11.80 -21.54
C ILE A 135 23.53 -11.89 -22.96
N ASN A 136 23.04 -11.04 -23.88
CA ASN A 136 23.44 -11.06 -25.27
C ASN A 136 24.94 -10.77 -25.48
N GLN A 137 25.52 -9.84 -24.72
CA GLN A 137 26.97 -9.59 -24.75
C GLN A 137 27.79 -10.83 -24.35
N ASN A 138 27.33 -11.61 -23.37
CA ASN A 138 28.00 -12.83 -22.96
C ASN A 138 27.90 -13.97 -24.00
N TYR A 139 26.84 -13.99 -24.83
CA TYR A 139 26.71 -14.96 -25.90
C TYR A 139 27.61 -14.62 -27.09
N SER A 140 27.72 -13.35 -27.47
CA SER A 140 28.56 -12.90 -28.59
C SER A 140 30.06 -13.10 -28.36
N LEU A 141 30.50 -13.09 -27.09
CA LEU A 141 31.90 -13.37 -26.71
C LEU A 141 32.25 -14.87 -26.66
N LYS A 142 31.28 -15.78 -26.72
CA LYS A 142 31.51 -17.22 -26.72
C LYS A 142 31.59 -17.83 -28.12
N ILE A 143 31.24 -17.05 -29.16
CA ILE A 143 31.20 -17.51 -30.56
C ILE A 143 32.46 -17.06 -31.33
N LYS A 144 33.37 -16.34 -30.70
CA LYS A 144 34.73 -16.06 -31.17
C LYS A 144 35.76 -16.92 -30.44
#